data_a34b9cabaa3534fcc1ffa7198a134dfe
#
_entry.id   a34b9cabaa3534fcc1ffa7198a134dfe
#
_cell.length_a   1.000
_cell.length_b   1.000
_cell.length_c   1.000
_cell.angle_alpha   90.00
_cell.angle_beta   90.00
_cell.angle_gamma   90.00
#
_symmetry.space_group_name_H-M   'P 1'
#
loop_
_entity.id
_entity.type
_entity.pdbx_description
1 polymer ?
#
loop_
_entity_poly.entity_id
_entity_poly.type
_entity_poly.pdbx_seq_one_letter_code
_entity_poly.pdbx_strand_id
1 'polypeptide(L)'
;MSSIEPTRPAFRASGSTRRFLVGLLSAIVPGLGHATIGRRRLAGLFLLPVAVAVVALAALGLTTDPVVLAARLVDPNVLALLLAIQAALLAWRLVAVATSMRAVEVPTTSALDRTLIGLLLAFVVLPQAALAYATAVARDQAIAIFAPSDAPSVWVPPATPAPSGSGSPGTSASPSTSPSPSPVTPRMTVLLIGMDSGVGRNTALTDTMIVASLDPVAKTVSMVSIPRDMVDVPLPDGRLFRGKINGLASWVRHHPSDFPGSHGDGQAVLAAAVSELLQVRIDHWAQVDLGGFINLVDSVGGVNVTVDHAFCDPRYNEYGLNGFGIPAGRWHLTGTRALAYARIRM
;
A
#
# COMPACT_ATOMS: atom_id res chain seq x y z
N MET A 1 -50.01 -1.35 -65.14
CA MET A 1 -48.91 -0.71 -64.41
C MET A 1 -48.99 -1.13 -62.98
N SER A 2 -48.25 -2.18 -62.63
CA SER A 2 -48.21 -2.75 -61.27
C SER A 2 -47.00 -2.13 -60.58
N SER A 3 -47.25 -1.35 -59.52
CA SER A 3 -46.22 -0.70 -58.69
C SER A 3 -45.61 -1.77 -57.74
N ILE A 4 -44.35 -2.12 -57.98
CA ILE A 4 -43.53 -2.95 -57.08
C ILE A 4 -43.06 -2.04 -55.95
N GLU A 5 -43.60 -2.20 -54.77
CA GLU A 5 -43.09 -1.63 -53.53
C GLU A 5 -41.76 -2.31 -53.14
N PRO A 6 -40.66 -1.58 -52.87
CA PRO A 6 -39.43 -2.21 -52.41
C PRO A 6 -39.59 -2.59 -50.93
N THR A 7 -39.75 -3.87 -50.66
CA THR A 7 -39.64 -4.45 -49.30
C THR A 7 -38.22 -4.26 -48.77
N ARG A 8 -38.01 -3.28 -47.89
CA ARG A 8 -36.80 -3.17 -47.10
C ARG A 8 -36.67 -4.43 -46.18
N PRO A 9 -35.58 -5.17 -46.26
CA PRO A 9 -35.35 -6.25 -45.31
C PRO A 9 -35.11 -5.61 -43.95
N ALA A 10 -36.11 -5.67 -43.08
CA ALA A 10 -35.94 -5.39 -41.67
C ALA A 10 -35.06 -6.51 -41.08
N PHE A 11 -33.81 -6.20 -40.79
CA PHE A 11 -32.89 -7.08 -40.07
C PHE A 11 -33.46 -7.27 -38.67
N ARG A 12 -34.37 -8.23 -38.50
CA ARG A 12 -34.84 -8.67 -37.17
C ARG A 12 -33.75 -9.53 -36.58
N ALA A 13 -32.95 -8.93 -35.70
CA ALA A 13 -32.00 -9.68 -34.89
C ALA A 13 -32.74 -10.87 -34.26
N SER A 14 -32.12 -12.05 -34.31
CA SER A 14 -32.67 -13.25 -33.66
C SER A 14 -32.91 -12.98 -32.19
N GLY A 15 -33.89 -13.65 -31.56
CA GLY A 15 -34.16 -13.45 -30.12
C GLY A 15 -32.92 -13.60 -29.24
N SER A 16 -32.02 -14.49 -29.61
CA SER A 16 -30.71 -14.72 -28.96
C SER A 16 -29.77 -13.51 -29.04
N THR A 17 -29.64 -12.95 -30.24
CA THR A 17 -28.78 -11.74 -30.46
C THR A 17 -29.33 -10.56 -29.69
N ARG A 18 -30.65 -10.35 -29.66
CA ARG A 18 -31.28 -9.28 -28.90
C ARG A 18 -31.06 -9.47 -27.40
N ARG A 19 -31.20 -10.69 -26.87
CA ARG A 19 -30.98 -11.03 -25.47
C ARG A 19 -29.53 -10.76 -25.07
N PHE A 20 -28.56 -11.18 -25.90
CA PHE A 20 -27.14 -10.89 -25.69
C PHE A 20 -26.82 -9.39 -25.66
N LEU A 21 -27.32 -8.63 -26.65
CA LEU A 21 -27.12 -7.18 -26.74
C LEU A 21 -27.67 -6.43 -25.51
N VAL A 22 -28.86 -6.80 -25.04
CA VAL A 22 -29.48 -6.23 -23.84
C VAL A 22 -28.65 -6.55 -22.60
N GLY A 23 -28.15 -7.79 -22.50
CA GLY A 23 -27.24 -8.19 -21.44
C GLY A 23 -25.89 -7.41 -21.48
N LEU A 24 -25.30 -7.28 -22.67
CA LEU A 24 -24.06 -6.55 -22.90
C LEU A 24 -24.19 -5.07 -22.54
N LEU A 25 -25.26 -4.41 -22.92
CA LEU A 25 -25.52 -3.02 -22.54
C LEU A 25 -25.63 -2.88 -21.00
N SER A 26 -26.29 -3.83 -20.32
CA SER A 26 -26.35 -3.84 -18.87
C SER A 26 -25.03 -4.22 -18.20
N ALA A 27 -24.16 -4.96 -18.89
CA ALA A 27 -22.81 -5.28 -18.43
C ALA A 27 -21.88 -4.07 -18.48
N ILE A 28 -21.98 -3.23 -19.51
CA ILE A 28 -21.19 -1.99 -19.66
C ILE A 28 -21.70 -0.94 -18.65
N VAL A 29 -22.99 -0.62 -18.70
CA VAL A 29 -23.62 0.31 -17.78
C VAL A 29 -24.88 -0.33 -17.20
N PRO A 30 -24.91 -0.66 -15.88
CA PRO A 30 -26.06 -1.23 -15.23
C PRO A 30 -27.34 -0.41 -15.49
N GLY A 31 -28.37 -1.03 -16.06
CA GLY A 31 -29.62 -0.35 -16.37
C GLY A 31 -29.82 0.02 -17.83
N LEU A 32 -28.78 0.18 -18.66
CA LEU A 32 -28.94 0.50 -20.09
C LEU A 32 -29.75 -0.56 -20.85
N GLY A 33 -29.49 -1.84 -20.60
CA GLY A 33 -30.29 -2.90 -21.20
C GLY A 33 -31.79 -2.83 -20.84
N HIS A 34 -32.11 -2.42 -19.59
CA HIS A 34 -33.53 -2.22 -19.20
C HIS A 34 -34.15 -1.00 -19.92
N ALA A 35 -33.38 0.04 -20.18
CA ALA A 35 -33.86 1.21 -20.93
C ALA A 35 -34.23 0.83 -22.37
N THR A 36 -33.41 -0.01 -23.04
CA THR A 36 -33.64 -0.41 -24.43
C THR A 36 -34.88 -1.30 -24.62
N ILE A 37 -35.30 -2.00 -23.56
CA ILE A 37 -36.53 -2.82 -23.56
C ILE A 37 -37.75 -2.11 -22.98
N GLY A 38 -37.64 -0.77 -22.72
CA GLY A 38 -38.76 0.07 -22.26
C GLY A 38 -39.06 -0.02 -20.75
N ARG A 39 -38.26 -0.75 -19.95
CA ARG A 39 -38.45 -0.89 -18.51
C ARG A 39 -37.79 0.30 -17.73
N ARG A 40 -38.35 1.50 -17.93
CA ARG A 40 -37.76 2.77 -17.43
C ARG A 40 -37.51 2.80 -15.91
N ARG A 41 -38.45 2.21 -15.11
CA ARG A 41 -38.29 2.16 -13.64
C ARG A 41 -37.06 1.33 -13.22
N LEU A 42 -36.89 0.15 -13.82
CA LEU A 42 -35.72 -0.68 -13.54
C LEU A 42 -34.43 -0.05 -14.10
N ALA A 43 -34.50 0.60 -15.26
CA ALA A 43 -33.36 1.35 -15.79
C ALA A 43 -32.90 2.44 -14.80
N GLY A 44 -33.84 3.24 -14.28
CA GLY A 44 -33.53 4.25 -13.26
C GLY A 44 -32.96 3.66 -11.96
N LEU A 45 -33.52 2.53 -11.48
CA LEU A 45 -33.06 1.85 -10.29
C LEU A 45 -31.56 1.43 -10.41
N PHE A 46 -31.16 0.93 -11.58
CA PHE A 46 -29.78 0.50 -11.82
C PHE A 46 -28.82 1.63 -12.22
N LEU A 47 -29.30 2.68 -12.90
CA LEU A 47 -28.48 3.81 -13.35
C LEU A 47 -28.19 4.81 -12.22
N LEU A 48 -29.16 5.06 -11.33
CA LEU A 48 -29.03 6.08 -10.29
C LEU A 48 -27.84 5.85 -9.35
N PRO A 49 -27.61 4.66 -8.80
CA PRO A 49 -26.43 4.41 -7.96
C PRO A 49 -25.11 4.62 -8.70
N VAL A 50 -25.04 4.28 -9.98
CA VAL A 50 -23.86 4.50 -10.81
C VAL A 50 -23.62 5.99 -11.01
N ALA A 51 -24.66 6.77 -11.33
CA ALA A 51 -24.56 8.22 -11.47
C ALA A 51 -24.10 8.89 -10.17
N VAL A 52 -24.69 8.48 -9.03
CA VAL A 52 -24.30 8.99 -7.70
C VAL A 52 -22.82 8.64 -7.41
N ALA A 53 -22.38 7.41 -7.69
CA ALA A 53 -20.99 6.99 -7.46
C ALA A 53 -20.01 7.80 -8.33
N VAL A 54 -20.35 8.05 -9.60
CA VAL A 54 -19.50 8.86 -10.50
C VAL A 54 -19.39 10.30 -10.00
N VAL A 55 -20.51 10.91 -9.59
CA VAL A 55 -20.51 12.27 -9.04
C VAL A 55 -19.71 12.34 -7.74
N ALA A 56 -19.88 11.35 -6.84
CA ALA A 56 -19.15 11.31 -5.58
C ALA A 56 -17.63 11.13 -5.80
N LEU A 57 -17.23 10.28 -6.74
CA LEU A 57 -15.81 10.09 -7.09
C LEU A 57 -15.22 11.36 -7.73
N ALA A 58 -15.96 12.01 -8.62
CA ALA A 58 -15.53 13.28 -9.22
C ALA A 58 -15.38 14.37 -8.15
N ALA A 59 -16.35 14.49 -7.25
CA ALA A 59 -16.28 15.43 -6.13
C ALA A 59 -15.08 15.14 -5.22
N LEU A 60 -14.86 13.88 -4.87
CA LEU A 60 -13.70 13.46 -4.05
C LEU A 60 -12.38 13.82 -4.73
N GLY A 61 -12.24 13.55 -6.03
CA GLY A 61 -11.02 13.87 -6.79
C GLY A 61 -10.76 15.36 -6.95
N LEU A 62 -11.82 16.19 -6.98
CA LEU A 62 -11.70 17.64 -7.11
C LEU A 62 -11.47 18.35 -5.76
N THR A 63 -11.90 17.74 -4.65
CA THR A 63 -11.85 18.38 -3.33
C THR A 63 -10.72 17.85 -2.44
N THR A 64 -10.12 16.70 -2.77
CA THR A 64 -9.09 16.07 -1.94
C THR A 64 -7.73 16.21 -2.59
N ASP A 65 -6.74 16.62 -1.80
CA ASP A 65 -5.34 16.64 -2.24
C ASP A 65 -4.91 15.23 -2.69
N PRO A 66 -4.30 15.07 -3.88
CA PRO A 66 -3.90 13.77 -4.40
C PRO A 66 -2.93 13.02 -3.47
N VAL A 67 -2.10 13.74 -2.70
CA VAL A 67 -1.19 13.11 -1.72
C VAL A 67 -1.97 12.51 -0.55
N VAL A 68 -2.99 13.22 -0.05
CA VAL A 68 -3.87 12.71 1.01
C VAL A 68 -4.70 11.53 0.51
N LEU A 69 -5.17 11.58 -0.74
CA LEU A 69 -5.90 10.46 -1.34
C LEU A 69 -5.00 9.22 -1.48
N ALA A 70 -3.78 9.41 -1.97
CA ALA A 70 -2.79 8.33 -2.07
C ALA A 70 -2.47 7.72 -0.70
N ALA A 71 -2.26 8.56 0.32
CA ALA A 71 -2.02 8.08 1.69
C ALA A 71 -3.19 7.25 2.25
N ARG A 72 -4.43 7.63 1.96
CA ARG A 72 -5.62 6.85 2.36
C ARG A 72 -5.72 5.51 1.61
N LEU A 73 -5.28 5.44 0.36
CA LEU A 73 -5.31 4.20 -0.42
C LEU A 73 -4.29 3.15 0.07
N VAL A 74 -3.37 3.53 0.96
CA VAL A 74 -2.43 2.59 1.60
C VAL A 74 -2.98 2.05 2.93
N ASP A 75 -4.04 2.63 3.49
CA ASP A 75 -4.67 2.14 4.71
C ASP A 75 -5.34 0.77 4.47
N PRO A 76 -4.95 -0.30 5.21
CA PRO A 76 -5.51 -1.64 5.05
C PRO A 76 -7.05 -1.70 5.23
N ASN A 77 -7.62 -0.82 6.07
CA ASN A 77 -9.07 -0.76 6.29
C ASN A 77 -9.79 -0.12 5.10
N VAL A 78 -9.18 0.89 4.48
CA VAL A 78 -9.69 1.51 3.25
C VAL A 78 -9.63 0.51 2.11
N LEU A 79 -8.55 -0.26 1.98
CA LEU A 79 -8.42 -1.32 0.98
C LEU A 79 -9.45 -2.46 1.21
N ALA A 80 -9.71 -2.83 2.47
CA ALA A 80 -10.78 -3.78 2.80
C ALA A 80 -12.17 -3.25 2.41
N LEU A 81 -12.45 -1.97 2.67
CA LEU A 81 -13.68 -1.30 2.25
C LEU A 81 -13.81 -1.29 0.72
N LEU A 82 -12.74 -1.00 0.00
CA LEU A 82 -12.71 -1.05 -1.46
C LEU A 82 -13.02 -2.45 -2.00
N LEU A 83 -12.48 -3.51 -1.38
CA LEU A 83 -12.82 -4.90 -1.72
C LEU A 83 -14.31 -5.19 -1.52
N ALA A 84 -14.89 -4.73 -0.41
CA ALA A 84 -16.32 -4.90 -0.15
C ALA A 84 -17.18 -4.15 -1.17
N ILE A 85 -16.80 -2.91 -1.53
CA ILE A 85 -17.46 -2.12 -2.57
C ILE A 85 -17.36 -2.82 -3.94
N GLN A 86 -16.20 -3.34 -4.30
CA GLN A 86 -15.99 -4.09 -5.56
C GLN A 86 -16.88 -5.33 -5.62
N ALA A 87 -17.00 -6.10 -4.54
CA ALA A 87 -17.89 -7.25 -4.46
C ALA A 87 -19.37 -6.84 -4.60
N ALA A 88 -19.80 -5.78 -3.95
CA ALA A 88 -21.14 -5.23 -4.05
C ALA A 88 -21.45 -4.75 -5.48
N LEU A 89 -20.51 -4.05 -6.12
CA LEU A 89 -20.64 -3.60 -7.52
C LEU A 89 -20.72 -4.77 -8.50
N LEU A 90 -19.93 -5.83 -8.28
CA LEU A 90 -20.01 -7.04 -9.11
C LEU A 90 -21.38 -7.69 -8.98
N ALA A 91 -21.87 -7.91 -7.76
CA ALA A 91 -23.19 -8.46 -7.52
C ALA A 91 -24.29 -7.62 -8.17
N TRP A 92 -24.21 -6.29 -8.02
CA TRP A 92 -25.12 -5.33 -8.64
C TRP A 92 -25.14 -5.43 -10.16
N ARG A 93 -23.96 -5.51 -10.80
CA ARG A 93 -23.83 -5.69 -12.27
C ARG A 93 -24.40 -7.03 -12.72
N LEU A 94 -24.11 -8.11 -12.00
CA LEU A 94 -24.64 -9.45 -12.32
C LEU A 94 -26.16 -9.49 -12.23
N VAL A 95 -26.76 -8.86 -11.21
CA VAL A 95 -28.22 -8.72 -11.08
C VAL A 95 -28.81 -7.92 -12.23
N ALA A 96 -28.18 -6.78 -12.60
CA ALA A 96 -28.62 -5.97 -13.73
C ALA A 96 -28.59 -6.75 -15.06
N VAL A 97 -27.52 -7.50 -15.31
CA VAL A 97 -27.39 -8.37 -16.49
C VAL A 97 -28.44 -9.47 -16.47
N ALA A 98 -28.55 -10.20 -15.36
CA ALA A 98 -29.50 -11.32 -15.26
C ALA A 98 -30.96 -10.87 -15.43
N THR A 99 -31.34 -9.76 -14.79
CA THR A 99 -32.73 -9.24 -14.87
C THR A 99 -33.03 -8.65 -16.24
N SER A 100 -32.06 -8.00 -16.90
CA SER A 100 -32.25 -7.49 -18.27
C SER A 100 -32.37 -8.64 -19.30
N MET A 101 -31.57 -9.70 -19.15
CA MET A 101 -31.63 -10.86 -20.06
C MET A 101 -32.89 -11.68 -19.86
N ARG A 102 -33.37 -11.84 -18.61
CA ARG A 102 -34.66 -12.54 -18.34
C ARG A 102 -35.87 -11.81 -18.88
N ALA A 103 -35.74 -10.53 -19.12
CA ALA A 103 -36.84 -9.71 -19.67
C ALA A 103 -37.02 -9.91 -21.20
N VAL A 104 -36.10 -10.59 -21.87
CA VAL A 104 -36.19 -10.95 -23.30
C VAL A 104 -36.52 -12.44 -23.39
N GLU A 105 -37.76 -12.73 -23.83
CA GLU A 105 -38.22 -14.11 -24.02
C GLU A 105 -37.51 -14.74 -25.21
N VAL A 106 -36.91 -15.91 -24.99
CA VAL A 106 -36.30 -16.74 -26.03
C VAL A 106 -36.86 -18.14 -25.85
N PRO A 107 -37.58 -18.69 -26.83
CA PRO A 107 -38.37 -19.93 -26.68
C PRO A 107 -37.51 -21.18 -26.43
N THR A 108 -36.27 -21.20 -26.88
CA THR A 108 -35.29 -22.28 -26.61
C THR A 108 -33.89 -21.72 -26.47
N THR A 109 -33.13 -22.25 -25.51
CA THR A 109 -31.69 -21.89 -25.35
C THR A 109 -30.83 -22.80 -26.23
N SER A 110 -30.19 -22.23 -27.22
CA SER A 110 -29.25 -22.93 -28.10
C SER A 110 -27.88 -23.08 -27.46
N ALA A 111 -27.01 -23.92 -28.04
CA ALA A 111 -25.61 -24.00 -27.61
C ALA A 111 -24.91 -22.63 -27.74
N LEU A 112 -25.23 -21.89 -28.81
CA LEU A 112 -24.71 -20.53 -29.04
C LEU A 112 -25.11 -19.56 -27.92
N ASP A 113 -26.38 -19.62 -27.46
CA ASP A 113 -26.82 -18.77 -26.33
C ASP A 113 -26.00 -19.00 -25.07
N ARG A 114 -25.76 -20.29 -24.75
CA ARG A 114 -24.96 -20.65 -23.57
C ARG A 114 -23.53 -20.13 -23.68
N THR A 115 -22.93 -20.24 -24.87
CA THR A 115 -21.58 -19.70 -25.11
C THR A 115 -21.54 -18.18 -24.99
N LEU A 116 -22.51 -17.45 -25.58
CA LEU A 116 -22.59 -16.00 -25.49
C LEU A 116 -22.84 -15.53 -24.07
N ILE A 117 -23.66 -16.22 -23.28
CA ILE A 117 -23.85 -15.91 -21.86
C ILE A 117 -22.56 -16.14 -21.07
N GLY A 118 -21.85 -17.25 -21.34
CA GLY A 118 -20.56 -17.53 -20.71
C GLY A 118 -19.52 -16.45 -21.01
N LEU A 119 -19.40 -16.03 -22.27
CA LEU A 119 -18.51 -14.94 -22.66
C LEU A 119 -18.90 -13.61 -22.00
N LEU A 120 -20.19 -13.31 -21.91
CA LEU A 120 -20.67 -12.11 -21.25
C LEU A 120 -20.36 -12.11 -19.75
N LEU A 121 -20.55 -13.25 -19.08
CA LEU A 121 -20.19 -13.40 -17.67
C LEU A 121 -18.68 -13.28 -17.48
N ALA A 122 -17.87 -13.89 -18.32
CA ALA A 122 -16.42 -13.76 -18.30
C ALA A 122 -15.99 -12.30 -18.48
N PHE A 123 -16.60 -11.57 -19.42
CA PHE A 123 -16.36 -10.15 -19.66
C PHE A 123 -16.66 -9.27 -18.44
N VAL A 124 -17.67 -9.63 -17.63
CA VAL A 124 -18.02 -8.90 -16.41
C VAL A 124 -17.11 -9.30 -15.24
N VAL A 125 -16.87 -10.61 -15.07
CA VAL A 125 -16.22 -11.16 -13.86
C VAL A 125 -14.70 -11.03 -13.93
N LEU A 126 -14.05 -11.32 -15.07
CA LEU A 126 -12.59 -11.38 -15.14
C LEU A 126 -11.91 -10.03 -14.83
N PRO A 127 -12.30 -8.88 -15.41
CA PRO A 127 -11.69 -7.61 -15.08
C PRO A 127 -11.90 -7.22 -13.61
N GLN A 128 -13.08 -7.51 -13.07
CA GLN A 128 -13.41 -7.23 -11.67
C GLN A 128 -12.61 -8.12 -10.71
N ALA A 129 -12.45 -9.40 -11.05
CA ALA A 129 -11.63 -10.33 -10.27
C ALA A 129 -10.15 -9.94 -10.30
N ALA A 130 -9.63 -9.50 -11.45
CA ALA A 130 -8.26 -9.00 -11.56
C ALA A 130 -8.03 -7.75 -10.69
N LEU A 131 -8.99 -6.80 -10.71
CA LEU A 131 -8.92 -5.61 -9.87
C LEU A 131 -9.02 -5.96 -8.37
N ALA A 132 -9.92 -6.88 -8.01
CA ALA A 132 -10.06 -7.34 -6.63
C ALA A 132 -8.79 -8.06 -6.15
N TYR A 133 -8.18 -8.89 -7.00
CA TYR A 133 -6.90 -9.53 -6.70
C TYR A 133 -5.79 -8.50 -6.46
N ALA A 134 -5.65 -7.50 -7.34
CA ALA A 134 -4.67 -6.43 -7.16
C ALA A 134 -4.90 -5.64 -5.85
N THR A 135 -6.16 -5.35 -5.52
CA THR A 135 -6.52 -4.66 -4.26
C THR A 135 -6.21 -5.53 -3.04
N ALA A 136 -6.45 -6.85 -3.11
CA ALA A 136 -6.13 -7.78 -2.03
C ALA A 136 -4.62 -7.88 -1.82
N VAL A 137 -3.83 -8.01 -2.89
CA VAL A 137 -2.37 -8.00 -2.81
C VAL A 137 -1.86 -6.69 -2.21
N ALA A 138 -2.39 -5.54 -2.66
CA ALA A 138 -2.02 -4.24 -2.09
C ALA A 138 -2.35 -4.16 -0.59
N ARG A 139 -3.51 -4.69 -0.18
CA ARG A 139 -3.91 -4.75 1.24
C ARG A 139 -2.97 -5.64 2.06
N ASP A 140 -2.62 -6.82 1.56
CA ASP A 140 -1.73 -7.75 2.27
C ASP A 140 -0.32 -7.14 2.41
N GLN A 141 0.18 -6.45 1.38
CA GLN A 141 1.42 -5.69 1.46
C GLN A 141 1.32 -4.53 2.46
N ALA A 142 0.21 -3.78 2.44
CA ALA A 142 -0.01 -2.70 3.40
C ALA A 142 -0.06 -3.22 4.84
N ILE A 143 -0.73 -4.36 5.09
CA ILE A 143 -0.72 -5.02 6.40
C ILE A 143 0.70 -5.43 6.78
N ALA A 144 1.47 -6.02 5.88
CA ALA A 144 2.84 -6.43 6.17
C ALA A 144 3.76 -5.25 6.53
N ILE A 145 3.49 -4.06 5.95
CA ILE A 145 4.30 -2.85 6.18
C ILE A 145 3.79 -2.05 7.40
N PHE A 146 2.46 -1.96 7.58
CA PHE A 146 1.83 -1.04 8.54
C PHE A 146 1.02 -1.76 9.64
N ALA A 147 1.02 -3.11 9.70
CA ALA A 147 0.35 -3.78 10.81
C ALA A 147 0.97 -3.30 12.12
N PRO A 148 0.16 -2.84 13.08
CA PRO A 148 0.67 -2.67 14.41
C PRO A 148 1.14 -4.06 14.85
N SER A 149 2.45 -4.23 15.03
CA SER A 149 2.91 -5.39 15.76
C SER A 149 2.42 -5.20 17.20
N ASP A 150 1.81 -6.22 17.78
CA ASP A 150 1.46 -6.22 19.23
C ASP A 150 2.71 -6.12 20.12
N ALA A 151 3.91 -6.27 19.53
CA ALA A 151 5.18 -5.93 20.14
C ALA A 151 5.32 -4.40 20.22
N PRO A 152 5.83 -3.86 21.34
CA PRO A 152 6.13 -2.44 21.41
C PRO A 152 7.03 -2.06 20.25
N SER A 153 6.68 -1.01 19.51
CA SER A 153 7.44 -0.52 18.35
C SER A 153 8.89 -0.15 18.71
N VAL A 154 9.15 -0.02 20.00
CA VAL A 154 10.47 0.28 20.57
C VAL A 154 10.66 -0.59 21.82
N TRP A 155 11.79 -1.27 21.91
CA TRP A 155 12.13 -2.09 23.06
C TRP A 155 12.29 -1.25 24.33
N VAL A 156 11.62 -1.68 25.42
CA VAL A 156 11.78 -1.11 26.74
C VAL A 156 12.41 -2.19 27.62
N PRO A 157 13.58 -1.96 28.21
CA PRO A 157 14.19 -2.96 29.10
C PRO A 157 13.30 -3.20 30.31
N PRO A 158 13.26 -4.44 30.84
CA PRO A 158 12.58 -4.72 32.10
C PRO A 158 13.10 -3.81 33.20
N ALA A 159 12.18 -3.24 33.99
CA ALA A 159 12.56 -2.42 35.13
C ALA A 159 13.44 -3.25 36.08
N THR A 160 14.67 -2.81 36.32
CA THR A 160 15.50 -3.38 37.38
C THR A 160 14.79 -3.15 38.70
N PRO A 161 14.49 -4.21 39.49
CA PRO A 161 13.86 -4.02 40.81
C PRO A 161 14.73 -3.07 41.61
N ALA A 162 14.16 -1.93 42.00
CA ALA A 162 14.86 -0.98 42.86
C ALA A 162 15.32 -1.70 44.11
N PRO A 163 16.54 -1.49 44.59
CA PRO A 163 16.96 -2.06 45.85
C PRO A 163 15.98 -1.60 46.92
N SER A 164 15.39 -2.55 47.69
CA SER A 164 14.46 -2.29 48.78
C SER A 164 15.19 -1.50 49.85
N GLY A 165 15.30 -0.19 49.66
CA GLY A 165 15.79 0.74 50.66
C GLY A 165 14.69 1.01 51.66
N SER A 166 14.85 0.45 52.85
CA SER A 166 14.08 0.77 54.05
C SER A 166 14.33 2.27 54.37
N GLY A 167 13.41 3.14 53.98
CA GLY A 167 13.48 4.59 54.21
C GLY A 167 12.17 5.12 54.75
N SER A 168 12.21 5.62 55.94
CA SER A 168 11.23 6.24 56.83
C SER A 168 10.24 7.23 56.11
N PRO A 169 9.01 7.33 56.64
CA PRO A 169 8.01 8.26 56.06
C PRO A 169 8.26 9.68 56.55
N GLY A 170 8.51 10.58 55.62
CA GLY A 170 8.63 11.97 55.93
C GLY A 170 8.31 12.88 54.78
N THR A 171 7.29 13.71 54.99
CA THR A 171 6.96 14.99 54.32
C THR A 171 6.11 14.91 53.04
N SER A 172 4.81 15.17 53.23
CA SER A 172 3.84 15.62 52.23
C SER A 172 4.39 16.81 51.45
N ALA A 173 4.70 16.58 50.17
CA ALA A 173 4.86 17.66 49.19
C ALA A 173 3.52 17.89 48.48
N SER A 174 2.98 19.09 48.61
CA SER A 174 1.82 19.62 47.92
C SER A 174 1.94 19.45 46.40
N PRO A 175 0.88 19.04 45.66
CA PRO A 175 0.96 18.94 44.22
C PRO A 175 1.11 20.34 43.61
N SER A 176 2.31 20.62 43.12
CA SER A 176 2.51 21.75 42.21
C SER A 176 1.74 21.49 40.93
N THR A 177 0.74 22.30 40.65
CA THR A 177 0.01 22.30 39.38
C THR A 177 0.96 22.63 38.26
N SER A 178 1.48 21.59 37.60
CA SER A 178 2.15 21.71 36.30
C SER A 178 1.14 22.26 35.29
N PRO A 179 1.50 23.27 34.48
CA PRO A 179 0.61 23.77 33.44
C PRO A 179 0.23 22.60 32.53
N SER A 180 -1.08 22.42 32.32
CA SER A 180 -1.61 21.46 31.36
C SER A 180 -0.95 21.69 30.00
N PRO A 181 -0.31 20.68 29.40
CA PRO A 181 0.31 20.85 28.09
C PRO A 181 -0.80 21.22 27.10
N SER A 182 -0.64 22.32 26.39
CA SER A 182 -1.43 22.63 25.21
C SER A 182 -1.48 21.38 24.32
N PRO A 183 -2.57 21.11 23.59
CA PRO A 183 -2.64 19.96 22.70
C PRO A 183 -1.60 20.15 21.59
N VAL A 184 -0.42 19.59 21.84
CA VAL A 184 0.63 19.49 20.84
C VAL A 184 0.13 18.43 19.86
N THR A 185 -0.17 18.84 18.65
CA THR A 185 -0.47 17.88 17.57
C THR A 185 0.72 16.93 17.50
N PRO A 186 0.52 15.63 17.67
CA PRO A 186 1.62 14.72 17.86
C PRO A 186 2.46 14.66 16.59
N ARG A 187 3.71 15.11 16.66
CA ARG A 187 4.70 14.77 15.65
C ARG A 187 4.86 13.26 15.67
N MET A 188 4.92 12.65 14.50
CA MET A 188 5.19 11.23 14.35
C MET A 188 6.63 11.05 13.89
N THR A 189 7.40 10.27 14.63
CA THR A 189 8.80 9.98 14.31
C THR A 189 8.95 8.51 13.93
N VAL A 190 9.46 8.26 12.74
CA VAL A 190 9.60 6.91 12.16
C VAL A 190 11.06 6.65 11.86
N LEU A 191 11.58 5.49 12.26
CA LEU A 191 12.88 4.98 11.82
C LEU A 191 12.70 4.18 10.53
N LEU A 192 13.24 4.67 9.44
CA LEU A 192 13.28 3.99 8.15
C LEU A 192 14.55 3.15 8.07
N ILE A 193 14.40 1.85 7.80
CA ILE A 193 15.49 0.87 7.80
C ILE A 193 15.61 0.25 6.40
N GLY A 194 16.74 0.42 5.75
CA GLY A 194 17.11 -0.29 4.54
C GLY A 194 18.04 -1.46 4.86
N MET A 195 17.61 -2.68 4.51
CA MET A 195 18.39 -3.89 4.76
C MET A 195 19.12 -4.35 3.51
N ASP A 196 20.40 -4.74 3.68
CA ASP A 196 21.16 -5.44 2.64
C ASP A 196 20.81 -6.94 2.65
N SER A 197 19.53 -7.25 2.48
CA SER A 197 19.00 -8.60 2.35
C SER A 197 18.23 -8.73 1.04
N GLY A 198 18.23 -9.92 0.45
CA GLY A 198 17.55 -10.19 -0.81
C GLY A 198 17.82 -11.61 -1.28
N VAL A 199 17.28 -11.97 -2.43
CA VAL A 199 17.45 -13.30 -3.03
C VAL A 199 18.95 -13.61 -3.21
N GLY A 200 19.41 -14.72 -2.61
CA GLY A 200 20.82 -15.16 -2.69
C GLY A 200 21.78 -14.45 -1.73
N ARG A 201 21.29 -13.63 -0.79
CA ARG A 201 22.12 -12.98 0.23
C ARG A 201 21.82 -13.52 1.62
N ASN A 202 22.89 -13.92 2.32
CA ASN A 202 22.80 -14.40 3.72
C ASN A 202 23.06 -13.28 4.74
N THR A 203 23.18 -12.03 4.29
CA THR A 203 23.40 -10.87 5.16
C THR A 203 22.07 -10.22 5.52
N ALA A 204 21.93 -9.79 6.77
CA ALA A 204 20.76 -9.09 7.29
C ALA A 204 21.22 -7.83 8.06
N LEU A 205 22.11 -7.05 7.41
CA LEU A 205 22.64 -5.82 7.98
C LEU A 205 21.73 -4.64 7.63
N THR A 206 21.58 -3.70 8.55
CA THR A 206 20.83 -2.47 8.34
C THR A 206 21.75 -1.40 7.76
N ASP A 207 21.90 -1.38 6.44
CA ASP A 207 22.85 -0.50 5.77
C ASP A 207 22.36 0.94 5.60
N THR A 208 21.07 1.16 5.74
CA THR A 208 20.48 2.51 5.73
C THR A 208 19.57 2.66 6.93
N MET A 209 19.76 3.73 7.68
CA MET A 209 18.91 4.11 8.80
C MET A 209 18.65 5.61 8.73
N ILE A 210 17.38 5.99 8.60
CA ILE A 210 16.95 7.40 8.51
C ILE A 210 15.82 7.62 9.50
N VAL A 211 16.01 8.56 10.41
CA VAL A 211 14.92 9.03 11.28
C VAL A 211 14.17 10.13 10.56
N ALA A 212 12.88 9.90 10.30
CA ALA A 212 11.97 10.84 9.68
C ALA A 212 10.97 11.35 10.74
N SER A 213 10.97 12.65 11.03
CA SER A 213 10.02 13.32 11.91
C SER A 213 9.01 14.09 11.07
N LEU A 214 7.74 13.69 11.15
CA LEU A 214 6.63 14.26 10.39
C LEU A 214 5.87 15.25 11.29
N ASP A 215 5.73 16.48 10.82
CA ASP A 215 4.87 17.48 11.43
C ASP A 215 3.62 17.67 10.56
N PRO A 216 2.46 17.13 10.97
CA PRO A 216 1.23 17.19 10.16
C PRO A 216 0.64 18.59 10.10
N VAL A 217 0.97 19.49 11.05
CA VAL A 217 0.47 20.87 11.08
C VAL A 217 1.28 21.73 10.14
N ALA A 218 2.60 21.70 10.29
CA ALA A 218 3.51 22.45 9.42
C ALA A 218 3.62 21.80 8.02
N LYS A 219 3.13 20.57 7.84
CA LYS A 219 3.27 19.76 6.60
C LYS A 219 4.72 19.63 6.18
N THR A 220 5.61 19.42 7.14
CA THR A 220 7.04 19.28 6.93
C THR A 220 7.53 17.92 7.40
N VAL A 221 8.60 17.45 6.78
CA VAL A 221 9.33 16.25 7.16
C VAL A 221 10.80 16.62 7.37
N SER A 222 11.32 16.34 8.57
CA SER A 222 12.75 16.46 8.87
C SER A 222 13.37 15.07 8.87
N MET A 223 14.49 14.89 8.20
CA MET A 223 15.18 13.61 8.10
C MET A 223 16.62 13.70 8.58
N VAL A 224 17.05 12.71 9.37
CA VAL A 224 18.42 12.55 9.86
C VAL A 224 18.90 11.14 9.53
N SER A 225 20.02 11.04 8.81
CA SER A 225 20.66 9.76 8.49
C SER A 225 21.61 9.34 9.59
N ILE A 226 21.57 8.07 9.98
CA ILE A 226 22.48 7.45 10.97
C ILE A 226 23.56 6.68 10.21
N PRO A 227 24.86 6.98 10.46
CA PRO A 227 25.95 6.25 9.83
C PRO A 227 25.96 4.78 10.26
N ARG A 228 25.93 3.86 9.31
CA ARG A 228 25.87 2.42 9.56
C ARG A 228 27.05 1.83 10.31
N ASP A 229 28.23 2.50 10.23
CA ASP A 229 29.48 2.07 10.86
C ASP A 229 29.68 2.66 12.26
N MET A 230 28.68 3.36 12.82
CA MET A 230 28.71 3.91 14.16
C MET A 230 28.89 2.80 15.20
N VAL A 231 29.76 3.01 16.17
CA VAL A 231 30.05 2.09 17.28
C VAL A 231 29.70 2.74 18.61
N ASP A 232 29.76 1.96 19.69
CA ASP A 232 29.47 2.42 21.06
C ASP A 232 28.09 3.08 21.18
N VAL A 233 27.10 2.45 20.54
CA VAL A 233 25.73 2.98 20.50
C VAL A 233 25.05 2.77 21.86
N PRO A 234 24.47 3.83 22.47
CA PRO A 234 23.80 3.72 23.75
C PRO A 234 22.52 2.88 23.65
N LEU A 235 22.28 2.09 24.67
CA LEU A 235 21.06 1.30 24.83
C LEU A 235 20.23 1.87 25.99
N PRO A 236 18.89 1.69 25.99
CA PRO A 236 18.02 2.21 27.05
C PRO A 236 18.30 1.68 28.45
N ASP A 237 18.99 0.54 28.56
CA ASP A 237 19.43 -0.06 29.83
C ASP A 237 20.77 0.48 30.37
N GLY A 238 21.31 1.53 29.73
CA GLY A 238 22.57 2.16 30.10
C GLY A 238 23.83 1.45 29.59
N ARG A 239 23.69 0.32 28.92
CA ARG A 239 24.80 -0.35 28.24
C ARG A 239 25.16 0.34 26.91
N LEU A 240 26.36 0.03 26.42
CA LEU A 240 26.78 0.42 25.07
C LEU A 240 26.89 -0.84 24.20
N PHE A 241 26.29 -0.79 23.01
CA PHE A 241 26.55 -1.78 21.99
C PHE A 241 27.88 -1.49 21.31
N ARG A 242 28.88 -2.35 21.56
CA ARG A 242 30.27 -2.16 21.10
C ARG A 242 30.47 -2.46 19.61
N GLY A 243 29.57 -3.18 18.99
CA GLY A 243 29.59 -3.45 17.54
C GLY A 243 29.14 -2.28 16.71
N LYS A 244 29.22 -2.39 15.39
CA LYS A 244 28.63 -1.42 14.47
C LYS A 244 27.10 -1.48 14.54
N ILE A 245 26.45 -0.33 14.53
CA ILE A 245 25.00 -0.20 14.65
C ILE A 245 24.25 -1.02 13.59
N ASN A 246 24.80 -1.15 12.38
CA ASN A 246 24.18 -1.95 11.32
C ASN A 246 24.07 -3.46 11.64
N GLY A 247 24.88 -3.94 12.57
CA GLY A 247 24.85 -5.33 13.06
C GLY A 247 23.93 -5.54 14.26
N LEU A 248 23.45 -4.47 14.92
CA LEU A 248 22.70 -4.57 16.18
C LEU A 248 21.42 -5.42 16.02
N ALA A 249 20.59 -5.14 15.01
CA ALA A 249 19.37 -5.91 14.80
C ALA A 249 19.63 -7.40 14.53
N SER A 250 20.70 -7.73 13.83
CA SER A 250 21.13 -9.11 13.62
C SER A 250 21.67 -9.74 14.89
N TRP A 251 22.44 -9.00 15.69
CA TRP A 251 22.96 -9.46 16.96
C TRP A 251 21.85 -9.87 17.93
N VAL A 252 20.83 -9.02 18.08
CA VAL A 252 19.66 -9.27 18.94
C VAL A 252 18.95 -10.58 18.58
N ARG A 253 18.77 -10.84 17.30
CA ARG A 253 18.12 -12.08 16.82
C ARG A 253 18.91 -13.35 17.20
N HIS A 254 20.23 -13.26 17.22
CA HIS A 254 21.09 -14.40 17.56
C HIS A 254 21.39 -14.50 19.06
N HIS A 255 21.19 -13.41 19.81
CA HIS A 255 21.46 -13.32 21.24
C HIS A 255 20.27 -12.71 21.99
N PRO A 256 19.06 -13.31 21.92
CA PRO A 256 17.86 -12.74 22.53
C PRO A 256 17.93 -12.67 24.06
N SER A 257 18.76 -13.51 24.68
CA SER A 257 19.02 -13.49 26.13
C SER A 257 19.67 -12.21 26.61
N ASP A 258 20.46 -11.54 25.75
CA ASP A 258 21.15 -10.29 26.08
C ASP A 258 20.20 -9.08 26.09
N PHE A 259 18.97 -9.25 25.55
CA PHE A 259 17.95 -8.22 25.41
C PHE A 259 16.59 -8.74 25.94
N PRO A 260 16.47 -8.95 27.26
CA PRO A 260 15.26 -9.51 27.85
C PRO A 260 14.05 -8.60 27.56
N GLY A 261 12.92 -9.21 27.22
CA GLY A 261 11.70 -8.52 26.84
C GLY A 261 11.64 -8.05 25.36
N SER A 262 12.74 -8.20 24.61
CA SER A 262 12.73 -7.89 23.17
C SER A 262 12.12 -9.01 22.32
N HIS A 263 12.00 -10.21 22.88
CA HIS A 263 11.57 -11.43 22.15
C HIS A 263 12.37 -11.69 20.87
N GLY A 264 13.62 -11.16 20.78
CA GLY A 264 14.47 -11.27 19.60
C GLY A 264 14.13 -10.27 18.48
N ASP A 265 13.24 -9.31 18.74
CA ASP A 265 12.93 -8.22 17.79
C ASP A 265 14.10 -7.23 17.71
N GLY A 266 14.99 -7.48 16.75
CA GLY A 266 16.18 -6.66 16.52
C GLY A 266 15.84 -5.25 16.05
N GLN A 267 14.73 -5.06 15.37
CA GLN A 267 14.30 -3.76 14.86
C GLN A 267 13.76 -2.88 16.00
N ALA A 268 13.00 -3.46 16.93
CA ALA A 268 12.54 -2.76 18.12
C ALA A 268 13.73 -2.31 19.00
N VAL A 269 14.76 -3.14 19.15
CA VAL A 269 15.98 -2.78 19.90
C VAL A 269 16.79 -1.72 19.15
N LEU A 270 16.90 -1.82 17.82
CA LEU A 270 17.56 -0.80 17.01
C LEU A 270 16.85 0.56 17.12
N ALA A 271 15.52 0.57 17.05
CA ALA A 271 14.73 1.78 17.23
C ALA A 271 14.93 2.40 18.63
N ALA A 272 14.98 1.56 19.66
CA ALA A 272 15.27 1.99 21.03
C ALA A 272 16.67 2.60 21.17
N ALA A 273 17.68 1.97 20.57
CA ALA A 273 19.05 2.47 20.56
C ALA A 273 19.18 3.81 19.81
N VAL A 274 18.50 3.95 18.67
CA VAL A 274 18.45 5.22 17.91
C VAL A 274 17.69 6.31 18.70
N SER A 275 16.62 5.95 19.40
CA SER A 275 15.89 6.86 20.28
C SER A 275 16.80 7.39 21.39
N GLU A 276 17.58 6.51 22.03
CA GLU A 276 18.55 6.88 23.06
C GLU A 276 19.69 7.73 22.50
N LEU A 277 20.22 7.36 21.34
CA LEU A 277 21.30 8.08 20.67
C LEU A 277 20.93 9.52 20.33
N LEU A 278 19.71 9.75 19.82
CA LEU A 278 19.27 11.06 19.36
C LEU A 278 18.48 11.84 20.42
N GLN A 279 18.15 11.22 21.55
CA GLN A 279 17.24 11.76 22.56
C GLN A 279 15.89 12.21 21.96
N VAL A 280 15.41 11.45 20.96
CA VAL A 280 14.14 11.66 20.26
C VAL A 280 13.32 10.38 20.33
N ARG A 281 12.07 10.49 20.74
CA ARG A 281 11.17 9.34 20.74
C ARG A 281 10.95 8.86 19.32
N ILE A 282 11.18 7.58 19.07
CA ILE A 282 10.80 6.89 17.84
C ILE A 282 9.44 6.23 18.11
N ASP A 283 8.43 6.61 17.34
CA ASP A 283 7.07 6.07 17.52
C ASP A 283 6.89 4.75 16.77
N HIS A 284 7.48 4.66 15.56
CA HIS A 284 7.38 3.51 14.68
C HIS A 284 8.69 3.25 13.95
N TRP A 285 8.83 2.07 13.39
CA TRP A 285 9.86 1.78 12.40
C TRP A 285 9.25 1.12 11.17
N ALA A 286 9.89 1.31 10.02
CA ALA A 286 9.54 0.66 8.77
C ALA A 286 10.81 0.14 8.11
N GLN A 287 10.74 -1.05 7.55
CA GLN A 287 11.88 -1.73 6.96
C GLN A 287 11.60 -2.10 5.51
N VAL A 288 12.61 -1.94 4.66
CA VAL A 288 12.59 -2.44 3.29
C VAL A 288 13.90 -3.19 3.02
N ASP A 289 13.81 -4.34 2.34
CA ASP A 289 14.94 -5.03 1.73
C ASP A 289 15.16 -4.54 0.29
N LEU A 290 16.15 -5.10 -0.40
CA LEU A 290 16.48 -4.69 -1.76
C LEU A 290 15.33 -4.92 -2.75
N GLY A 291 14.61 -6.04 -2.62
CA GLY A 291 13.45 -6.36 -3.45
C GLY A 291 12.27 -5.43 -3.16
N GLY A 292 12.02 -5.19 -1.88
CA GLY A 292 11.01 -4.24 -1.43
C GLY A 292 11.29 -2.82 -1.89
N PHE A 293 12.56 -2.39 -1.92
CA PHE A 293 12.95 -1.09 -2.48
C PHE A 293 12.59 -0.99 -3.98
N ILE A 294 12.91 -2.01 -4.77
CA ILE A 294 12.55 -2.05 -6.19
C ILE A 294 11.04 -1.87 -6.36
N ASN A 295 10.26 -2.70 -5.64
CA ASN A 295 8.80 -2.68 -5.73
C ASN A 295 8.21 -1.33 -5.26
N LEU A 296 8.78 -0.73 -4.20
CA LEU A 296 8.37 0.57 -3.70
C LEU A 296 8.57 1.66 -4.75
N VAL A 297 9.75 1.73 -5.37
CA VAL A 297 10.05 2.71 -6.42
C VAL A 297 9.14 2.51 -7.64
N ASP A 298 8.92 1.26 -8.06
CA ASP A 298 8.04 0.96 -9.19
C ASP A 298 6.57 1.30 -8.89
N SER A 299 6.12 1.11 -7.64
CA SER A 299 4.75 1.40 -7.23
C SER A 299 4.40 2.90 -7.30
N VAL A 300 5.38 3.77 -7.11
CA VAL A 300 5.21 5.23 -7.27
C VAL A 300 5.50 5.72 -8.70
N GLY A 301 5.68 4.79 -9.63
CA GLY A 301 5.93 5.08 -11.04
C GLY A 301 7.38 5.43 -11.36
N GLY A 302 8.34 5.10 -10.49
CA GLY A 302 9.76 5.42 -10.67
C GLY A 302 10.18 6.71 -9.96
N VAL A 303 11.47 7.03 -10.04
CA VAL A 303 12.06 8.24 -9.43
C VAL A 303 12.85 9.06 -10.44
N ASN A 304 12.75 10.39 -10.32
CA ASN A 304 13.54 11.31 -11.12
C ASN A 304 14.82 11.69 -10.36
N VAL A 305 15.97 11.52 -11.01
CA VAL A 305 17.28 11.88 -10.45
C VAL A 305 18.03 12.81 -11.40
N THR A 306 18.83 13.69 -10.83
CA THR A 306 19.81 14.48 -11.59
C THR A 306 21.20 13.92 -11.29
N VAL A 307 21.91 13.53 -12.32
CA VAL A 307 23.25 12.97 -12.27
C VAL A 307 24.23 14.05 -12.72
N ASP A 308 25.09 14.53 -11.84
CA ASP A 308 26.01 15.62 -12.14
C ASP A 308 27.18 15.14 -13.01
N HIS A 309 27.67 13.93 -12.76
CA HIS A 309 28.79 13.32 -13.47
C HIS A 309 28.43 11.92 -13.93
N ALA A 310 28.75 11.60 -15.19
CA ALA A 310 28.58 10.24 -15.70
C ALA A 310 29.43 9.24 -14.93
N PHE A 311 28.86 8.07 -14.63
CA PHE A 311 29.62 6.96 -14.06
C PHE A 311 29.14 5.62 -14.61
N CYS A 312 29.99 4.60 -14.50
CA CYS A 312 29.62 3.24 -14.83
C CYS A 312 30.36 2.25 -13.95
N ASP A 313 29.67 1.14 -13.62
CA ASP A 313 30.26 -0.05 -13.00
C ASP A 313 29.95 -1.25 -13.90
N PRO A 314 30.91 -1.70 -14.70
CA PRO A 314 30.73 -2.86 -15.58
C PRO A 314 30.64 -4.18 -14.81
N ARG A 315 30.97 -4.20 -13.51
CA ARG A 315 30.91 -5.39 -12.64
C ARG A 315 29.59 -5.52 -11.89
N TYR A 316 28.74 -4.48 -11.95
CA TYR A 316 27.42 -4.57 -11.31
C TYR A 316 26.62 -5.71 -11.95
N ASN A 317 26.24 -6.69 -11.15
CA ASN A 317 25.52 -7.86 -11.62
C ASN A 317 24.47 -8.30 -10.59
N GLU A 318 23.41 -7.48 -10.48
CA GLU A 318 22.31 -7.76 -9.55
C GLU A 318 20.96 -7.45 -10.22
N TYR A 319 19.92 -8.16 -9.82
CA TYR A 319 18.54 -7.96 -10.27
C TYR A 319 18.37 -7.88 -11.80
N GLY A 320 19.12 -8.74 -12.52
CA GLY A 320 19.04 -8.86 -13.98
C GLY A 320 19.82 -7.80 -14.76
N LEU A 321 20.53 -6.88 -14.09
CA LEU A 321 21.47 -5.98 -14.74
C LEU A 321 22.85 -6.64 -14.86
N ASN A 322 23.46 -6.52 -16.04
CA ASN A 322 24.83 -6.96 -16.30
C ASN A 322 25.65 -5.73 -16.71
N GLY A 323 26.30 -5.11 -15.74
CA GLY A 323 26.82 -3.76 -15.80
C GLY A 323 25.75 -2.71 -15.59
N PHE A 324 26.12 -1.57 -15.01
CA PHE A 324 25.26 -0.40 -14.91
C PHE A 324 26.07 0.86 -15.15
N GLY A 325 25.53 1.74 -15.99
CA GLY A 325 26.09 3.06 -16.23
C GLY A 325 24.99 4.06 -16.47
N ILE A 326 25.28 5.33 -16.13
CA ILE A 326 24.35 6.42 -16.31
C ILE A 326 25.13 7.71 -16.69
N PRO A 327 24.82 8.35 -17.81
CA PRO A 327 25.39 9.63 -18.18
C PRO A 327 24.93 10.76 -17.26
N ALA A 328 25.68 11.88 -17.26
CA ALA A 328 25.21 13.12 -16.64
C ALA A 328 23.90 13.58 -17.27
N GLY A 329 23.02 14.19 -16.46
CA GLY A 329 21.72 14.68 -16.90
C GLY A 329 20.56 14.25 -16.00
N ARG A 330 19.34 14.50 -16.46
CA ARG A 330 18.11 14.10 -15.76
C ARG A 330 17.62 12.76 -16.27
N TRP A 331 17.34 11.87 -15.34
CA TRP A 331 16.90 10.50 -15.62
C TRP A 331 15.67 10.14 -14.80
N HIS A 332 14.77 9.40 -15.44
CA HIS A 332 13.70 8.69 -14.78
C HIS A 332 14.11 7.23 -14.60
N LEU A 333 14.20 6.77 -13.36
CA LEU A 333 14.69 5.43 -13.03
C LEU A 333 13.55 4.55 -12.52
N THR A 334 13.45 3.35 -13.08
CA THR A 334 12.67 2.24 -12.52
C THR A 334 13.34 1.73 -11.24
N GLY A 335 12.62 0.94 -10.43
CA GLY A 335 13.13 0.43 -9.14
C GLY A 335 14.48 -0.29 -9.27
N THR A 336 14.64 -1.17 -10.26
CA THR A 336 15.92 -1.87 -10.50
C THR A 336 17.07 -0.91 -10.81
N ARG A 337 16.83 0.09 -11.66
CA ARG A 337 17.87 1.08 -12.02
C ARG A 337 18.14 2.06 -10.86
N ALA A 338 17.11 2.40 -10.09
CA ALA A 338 17.25 3.23 -8.89
C ALA A 338 18.06 2.51 -7.80
N LEU A 339 17.83 1.21 -7.61
CA LEU A 339 18.64 0.40 -6.70
C LEU A 339 20.10 0.34 -7.16
N ALA A 340 20.35 0.08 -8.44
CA ALA A 340 21.71 0.09 -8.99
C ALA A 340 22.38 1.46 -8.77
N TYR A 341 21.69 2.55 -9.08
CA TYR A 341 22.19 3.91 -8.85
C TYR A 341 22.57 4.18 -7.41
N ALA A 342 21.74 3.74 -6.45
CA ALA A 342 21.99 3.95 -5.02
C ALA A 342 23.13 3.08 -4.46
N ARG A 343 23.48 1.96 -5.11
CA ARG A 343 24.44 0.98 -4.60
C ARG A 343 25.82 1.05 -5.23
N ILE A 344 25.94 1.65 -6.40
CA ILE A 344 27.23 1.80 -7.06
C ILE A 344 28.18 2.59 -6.17
N ARG A 345 29.40 2.09 -6.05
CA ARG A 345 30.54 2.75 -5.38
C ARG A 345 31.57 3.05 -6.44
N MET A 346 31.94 4.30 -6.56
CA MET A 346 33.08 4.75 -7.37
C MET A 346 34.37 4.65 -6.57
#